data_f63a72a4bd278eb5244da5061c2dee0f
#
_entry.id   f63a72a4bd278eb5244da5061c2dee0f
#
_cell.length_a   1.000
_cell.length_b   1.000
_cell.length_c   1.000
_cell.angle_alpha   90.00
_cell.angle_beta   90.00
_cell.angle_gamma   90.00
#
_symmetry.space_group_name_H-M   'P 1'
#
loop_
_entity.id
_entity.type
_entity.pdbx_description
1 polymer ?
#
loop_
_entity_poly.entity_id
_entity_poly.type
_entity_poly.pdbx_seq_one_letter_code
_entity_poly.pdbx_strand_id
1 'polypeptide(L)'
;IRSALLAARGHLIGVLDGDGQNVPADFPALEAALTAAVPPGSGSVGMAAGIRARRQDSPTRLLASRAARWIRRTLLADTHPDSGCGIKILHRTLFLQLPFFNHMHRFMPSLVKRHGGMVIGVDVAHRPRLRGTSKYRILDRLLVGISDIFGVIWLLRRAPRQGEVTEMTGGSDGGRT
;
A
#
# COMPACT_ATOMS: atom_id res chain seq x y z
N ILE A 1 -6.39 -1.84 12.55
CA ILE A 1 -6.62 -1.92 11.08
C ILE A 1 -7.28 -3.24 10.71
N ARG A 2 -6.71 -4.41 11.05
CA ARG A 2 -7.26 -5.73 10.65
C ARG A 2 -8.72 -5.93 11.07
N SER A 3 -9.07 -5.64 12.33
CA SER A 3 -10.43 -5.80 12.84
C SER A 3 -11.45 -4.92 12.10
N ALA A 4 -11.09 -3.66 11.83
CA ALA A 4 -11.93 -2.74 11.06
C ALA A 4 -12.11 -3.21 9.60
N LEU A 5 -11.06 -3.77 9.01
CA LEU A 5 -11.10 -4.30 7.66
C LEU A 5 -12.01 -5.53 7.54
N LEU A 6 -11.95 -6.45 8.51
CA LEU A 6 -12.81 -7.63 8.51
C LEU A 6 -14.30 -7.25 8.64
N ALA A 7 -14.59 -6.16 9.37
CA ALA A 7 -15.94 -5.62 9.51
C ALA A 7 -16.40 -4.79 8.30
N ALA A 8 -15.49 -4.30 7.47
CA ALA A 8 -15.81 -3.48 6.30
C ALA A 8 -16.50 -4.32 5.22
N ARG A 9 -17.57 -3.76 4.62
CA ARG A 9 -18.38 -4.44 3.58
C ARG A 9 -18.19 -3.86 2.17
N GLY A 10 -17.53 -2.70 2.05
CA GLY A 10 -17.29 -2.04 0.77
C GLY A 10 -16.32 -2.82 -0.13
N HIS A 11 -16.46 -2.67 -1.43
CA HIS A 11 -15.51 -3.22 -2.42
C HIS A 11 -14.15 -2.53 -2.36
N LEU A 12 -14.14 -1.25 -1.99
CA LEU A 12 -12.94 -0.45 -1.78
C LEU A 12 -12.75 -0.17 -0.29
N ILE A 13 -11.48 -0.11 0.12
CA ILE A 13 -11.06 0.25 1.47
C ILE A 13 -10.27 1.53 1.41
N GLY A 14 -10.74 2.55 2.14
CA GLY A 14 -9.99 3.77 2.41
C GLY A 14 -9.16 3.65 3.68
N VAL A 15 -7.90 4.04 3.60
CA VAL A 15 -6.98 4.15 4.75
C VAL A 15 -6.61 5.61 4.91
N LEU A 16 -6.72 6.13 6.13
CA LEU A 16 -6.41 7.50 6.47
C LEU A 16 -5.70 7.56 7.82
N ASP A 17 -4.62 8.33 7.91
CA ASP A 17 -3.97 8.62 9.19
C ASP A 17 -4.82 9.62 9.99
N GLY A 18 -5.05 9.31 11.27
CA GLY A 18 -5.93 10.09 12.16
C GLY A 18 -5.28 11.34 12.77
N ASP A 19 -4.18 11.86 12.23
CA ASP A 19 -3.46 13.02 12.74
C ASP A 19 -3.90 14.38 12.14
N GLY A 20 -4.92 14.35 11.27
CA GLY A 20 -5.50 15.54 10.65
C GLY A 20 -4.69 16.14 9.51
N GLN A 21 -3.57 15.52 9.11
CA GLN A 21 -2.72 16.02 8.03
C GLN A 21 -3.27 15.72 6.64
N ASN A 22 -3.98 14.60 6.49
CA ASN A 22 -4.60 14.20 5.23
C ASN A 22 -6.04 14.75 5.14
N VAL A 23 -6.47 15.08 3.94
CA VAL A 23 -7.78 15.67 3.68
C VAL A 23 -8.72 14.58 3.15
N PRO A 24 -9.81 14.22 3.88
CA PRO A 24 -10.74 13.18 3.42
C PRO A 24 -11.41 13.50 2.08
N ALA A 25 -11.53 14.79 1.72
CA ALA A 25 -12.09 15.23 0.44
C ALA A 25 -11.24 14.81 -0.78
N ASP A 26 -10.02 14.29 -0.58
CA ASP A 26 -9.19 13.75 -1.65
C ASP A 26 -9.58 12.30 -2.03
N PHE A 27 -10.39 11.59 -1.23
CA PHE A 27 -10.81 10.22 -1.56
C PHE A 27 -11.51 10.07 -2.91
N PRO A 28 -12.42 10.95 -3.34
CA PRO A 28 -13.04 10.83 -4.67
C PRO A 28 -12.03 10.87 -5.81
N ALA A 29 -10.98 11.68 -5.70
CA ALA A 29 -9.91 11.74 -6.71
C ALA A 29 -9.09 10.44 -6.76
N LEU A 30 -8.78 9.84 -5.59
CA LEU A 30 -8.12 8.54 -5.53
C LEU A 30 -9.00 7.43 -6.12
N GLU A 31 -10.29 7.43 -5.81
CA GLU A 31 -11.25 6.46 -6.33
C GLU A 31 -11.38 6.57 -7.86
N ALA A 32 -11.53 7.77 -8.39
CA ALA A 32 -11.60 8.00 -9.82
C ALA A 32 -10.34 7.51 -10.54
N ALA A 33 -9.15 7.81 -10.00
CA ALA A 33 -7.89 7.36 -10.57
C ALA A 33 -7.74 5.84 -10.52
N LEU A 34 -8.16 5.19 -9.42
CA LEU A 34 -8.13 3.74 -9.29
C LEU A 34 -9.10 3.08 -10.27
N THR A 35 -10.33 3.57 -10.39
CA THR A 35 -11.36 3.04 -11.29
C THR A 35 -10.96 3.20 -12.77
N ALA A 36 -10.33 4.31 -13.12
CA ALA A 36 -9.81 4.54 -14.47
C ALA A 36 -8.69 3.57 -14.85
N ALA A 37 -7.78 3.27 -13.91
CA ALA A 37 -6.65 2.37 -14.13
C ALA A 37 -7.02 0.88 -14.01
N VAL A 38 -8.01 0.57 -13.19
CA VAL A 38 -8.49 -0.80 -12.90
C VAL A 38 -10.02 -0.81 -13.02
N PRO A 39 -10.56 -0.87 -14.25
CA PRO A 39 -12.00 -0.83 -14.46
C PRO A 39 -12.74 -1.97 -13.75
N PRO A 40 -13.96 -1.74 -13.26
CA PRO A 40 -14.80 -2.80 -12.70
C PRO A 40 -14.99 -3.95 -13.68
N GLY A 41 -14.90 -5.18 -13.19
CA GLY A 41 -15.04 -6.39 -14.02
C GLY A 41 -13.79 -6.79 -14.81
N SER A 42 -12.69 -6.03 -14.76
CA SER A 42 -11.43 -6.39 -15.45
C SER A 42 -10.70 -7.59 -14.85
N GLY A 43 -11.13 -8.09 -13.68
CA GLY A 43 -10.40 -9.10 -12.91
C GLY A 43 -9.11 -8.59 -12.26
N SER A 44 -8.68 -7.39 -12.59
CA SER A 44 -7.49 -6.77 -12.02
C SER A 44 -7.79 -6.12 -10.66
N VAL A 45 -6.77 -5.95 -9.85
CA VAL A 45 -6.86 -5.29 -8.55
C VAL A 45 -5.78 -4.22 -8.40
N GLY A 46 -6.02 -3.22 -7.58
CA GLY A 46 -5.05 -2.13 -7.43
C GLY A 46 -5.26 -1.26 -6.19
N MET A 47 -4.38 -0.27 -6.08
CA MET A 47 -4.37 0.75 -5.04
C MET A 47 -4.06 2.11 -5.64
N ALA A 48 -4.82 3.13 -5.27
CA ALA A 48 -4.42 4.52 -5.43
C ALA A 48 -3.86 5.04 -4.11
N ALA A 49 -2.72 5.71 -4.16
CA ALA A 49 -2.04 6.26 -3.00
C ALA A 49 -1.69 7.73 -3.21
N GLY A 50 -1.89 8.54 -2.18
CA GLY A 50 -1.62 9.96 -2.22
C GLY A 50 -0.13 10.28 -2.40
N ILE A 51 0.14 11.33 -3.15
CA ILE A 51 1.45 11.98 -3.27
C ILE A 51 1.29 13.40 -2.73
N ARG A 52 2.03 13.74 -1.69
CA ARG A 52 1.96 15.07 -1.08
C ARG A 52 2.62 16.10 -1.97
N ALA A 53 1.84 17.00 -2.56
CA ALA A 53 2.28 17.98 -3.55
C ALA A 53 3.32 18.99 -3.01
N ARG A 54 3.31 19.30 -1.72
CA ARG A 54 4.25 20.26 -1.08
C ARG A 54 4.79 19.71 0.22
N ARG A 55 5.98 19.13 0.19
CA ARG A 55 6.74 18.82 1.40
C ARG A 55 7.64 20.01 1.74
N GLN A 56 7.26 20.78 2.76
CA GLN A 56 8.13 21.77 3.39
C GLN A 56 9.03 21.06 4.43
N ASP A 57 9.99 20.28 3.94
CA ASP A 57 10.93 19.58 4.82
C ASP A 57 12.27 20.33 4.88
N SER A 58 12.92 20.29 6.03
CA SER A 58 14.30 20.79 6.18
C SER A 58 15.28 20.03 5.26
N PRO A 59 16.41 20.63 4.84
CA PRO A 59 17.37 19.98 3.94
C PRO A 59 17.84 18.61 4.42
N THR A 60 18.04 18.45 5.73
CA THR A 60 18.42 17.18 6.35
C THR A 60 17.34 16.10 6.21
N ARG A 61 16.07 16.47 6.36
CA ARG A 61 14.94 15.57 6.14
C ARG A 61 14.76 15.19 4.67
N LEU A 62 15.06 16.11 3.76
CA LEU A 62 15.04 15.83 2.32
C LEU A 62 16.11 14.80 1.94
N LEU A 63 17.33 14.91 2.48
CA LEU A 63 18.41 13.96 2.24
C LEU A 63 18.05 12.57 2.78
N ALA A 64 17.59 12.50 4.03
CA ALA A 64 17.12 11.25 4.64
C ALA A 64 15.96 10.62 3.86
N SER A 65 15.01 11.42 3.36
CA SER A 65 13.92 10.95 2.50
C SER A 65 14.39 10.42 1.17
N ARG A 66 15.43 11.04 0.56
CA ARG A 66 16.04 10.55 -0.70
C ARG A 66 16.72 9.20 -0.48
N ALA A 67 17.52 9.06 0.57
CA ALA A 67 18.16 7.81 0.93
C ALA A 67 17.13 6.70 1.20
N ALA A 68 16.11 6.99 2.01
CA ALA A 68 15.04 6.04 2.28
C ALA A 68 14.24 5.63 1.03
N ARG A 69 14.02 6.54 0.09
CA ARG A 69 13.40 6.23 -1.21
C ARG A 69 14.30 5.35 -2.06
N TRP A 70 15.58 5.67 -2.14
CA TRP A 70 16.54 4.86 -2.88
C TRP A 70 16.58 3.43 -2.35
N ILE A 71 16.68 3.24 -1.04
CA ILE A 71 16.65 1.93 -0.38
C ILE A 71 15.37 1.18 -0.72
N ARG A 72 14.19 1.80 -0.58
CA ARG A 72 12.91 1.15 -0.90
C ARG A 72 12.79 0.80 -2.38
N ARG A 73 13.21 1.69 -3.26
CA ARG A 73 13.17 1.44 -4.71
C ARG A 73 14.04 0.26 -5.09
N THR A 74 15.26 0.18 -4.54
CA THR A 74 16.24 -0.86 -4.89
C THR A 74 15.91 -2.20 -4.24
N LEU A 75 15.52 -2.20 -2.95
CA LEU A 75 15.33 -3.44 -2.19
C LEU A 75 13.90 -3.97 -2.20
N LEU A 76 12.91 -3.09 -2.35
CA LEU A 76 11.49 -3.46 -2.25
C LEU A 76 10.73 -3.26 -3.57
N ALA A 77 11.40 -2.87 -4.66
CA ALA A 77 10.78 -2.49 -5.94
C ALA A 77 9.67 -1.43 -5.77
N ASP A 78 9.75 -0.61 -4.71
CA ASP A 78 8.80 0.45 -4.42
C ASP A 78 9.07 1.65 -5.31
N THR A 79 8.31 1.78 -6.39
CA THR A 79 8.42 2.91 -7.33
C THR A 79 7.50 4.08 -6.94
N HIS A 80 6.68 3.94 -5.89
CA HIS A 80 5.78 5.03 -5.47
C HIS A 80 6.60 6.17 -4.83
N PRO A 81 6.40 7.43 -5.27
CA PRO A 81 7.23 8.56 -4.82
C PRO A 81 7.02 8.92 -3.35
N ASP A 82 5.83 8.62 -2.78
CA ASP A 82 5.48 8.95 -1.41
C ASP A 82 4.73 7.82 -0.68
N SER A 83 5.38 6.67 -0.51
CA SER A 83 4.81 5.50 0.19
C SER A 83 4.39 5.79 1.64
N GLY A 84 4.94 6.86 2.22
CA GLY A 84 4.60 7.34 3.57
C GLY A 84 3.36 8.22 3.65
N CYS A 85 2.70 8.52 2.54
CA CYS A 85 1.44 9.26 2.58
C CYS A 85 0.35 8.44 3.27
N GLY A 86 -0.38 9.06 4.19
CA GLY A 86 -1.38 8.39 5.03
C GLY A 86 -2.72 8.15 4.36
N ILE A 87 -2.99 8.73 3.17
CA ILE A 87 -4.24 8.51 2.45
C ILE A 87 -4.05 7.54 1.29
N LYS A 88 -4.86 6.49 1.26
CA LYS A 88 -4.84 5.43 0.24
C LYS A 88 -6.23 4.83 0.08
N ILE A 89 -6.53 4.36 -1.12
CA ILE A 89 -7.71 3.55 -1.41
C ILE A 89 -7.29 2.31 -2.20
N LEU A 90 -7.88 1.15 -1.91
CA LEU A 90 -7.53 -0.08 -2.59
C LEU A 90 -8.69 -1.08 -2.57
N HIS A 91 -8.64 -2.06 -3.47
CA HIS A 91 -9.62 -3.15 -3.50
C HIS A 91 -9.55 -3.97 -2.20
N ARG A 92 -10.71 -4.23 -1.60
CA ARG A 92 -10.83 -5.01 -0.37
C ARG A 92 -10.27 -6.41 -0.53
N THR A 93 -10.55 -7.07 -1.65
CA THR A 93 -10.04 -8.41 -1.98
C THR A 93 -8.52 -8.47 -1.97
N LEU A 94 -7.86 -7.48 -2.58
CA LEU A 94 -6.41 -7.35 -2.57
C LEU A 94 -5.90 -7.15 -1.13
N PHE A 95 -6.51 -6.23 -0.37
CA PHE A 95 -6.06 -5.93 0.99
C PHE A 95 -6.14 -7.14 1.92
N LEU A 96 -7.16 -7.99 1.78
CA LEU A 96 -7.31 -9.22 2.56
C LEU A 96 -6.21 -10.26 2.29
N GLN A 97 -5.60 -10.21 1.12
CA GLN A 97 -4.51 -11.10 0.72
C GLN A 97 -3.14 -10.59 1.17
N LEU A 98 -3.03 -9.31 1.54
CA LEU A 98 -1.75 -8.75 1.99
C LEU A 98 -1.38 -9.31 3.37
N PRO A 99 -0.09 -9.56 3.63
CA PRO A 99 0.38 -9.98 4.94
C PRO A 99 0.19 -8.87 5.97
N PHE A 100 -0.37 -9.24 7.13
CA PHE A 100 -0.62 -8.32 8.23
C PHE A 100 0.54 -8.33 9.23
N PHE A 101 1.19 -7.18 9.39
CA PHE A 101 2.21 -6.94 10.40
C PHE A 101 2.19 -5.46 10.84
N ASN A 102 2.82 -5.17 11.96
CA ASN A 102 2.91 -3.79 12.45
C ASN A 102 3.63 -2.91 11.41
N HIS A 103 3.16 -1.68 11.23
CA HIS A 103 3.68 -0.71 10.27
C HIS A 103 3.53 -1.10 8.78
N MET A 104 2.80 -2.15 8.43
CA MET A 104 2.59 -2.58 7.03
C MET A 104 2.12 -1.44 6.11
N HIS A 105 1.38 -0.45 6.64
CA HIS A 105 0.87 0.70 5.88
C HIS A 105 1.96 1.49 5.14
N ARG A 106 3.22 1.43 5.62
CA ARG A 106 4.37 2.08 4.99
C ARG A 106 4.90 1.32 3.77
N PHE A 107 4.57 0.05 3.66
CA PHE A 107 5.06 -0.88 2.63
C PHE A 107 3.96 -1.32 1.67
N MET A 108 2.74 -0.81 1.83
CA MET A 108 1.59 -1.20 1.00
C MET A 108 1.86 -1.15 -0.50
N PRO A 109 2.53 -0.12 -1.08
CA PRO A 109 2.83 -0.12 -2.50
C PRO A 109 3.65 -1.33 -2.95
N SER A 110 4.69 -1.70 -2.19
CA SER A 110 5.53 -2.87 -2.48
C SER A 110 4.74 -4.19 -2.35
N LEU A 111 3.91 -4.29 -1.31
CA LEU A 111 3.09 -5.47 -1.06
C LEU A 111 2.04 -5.65 -2.15
N VAL A 112 1.36 -4.58 -2.54
CA VAL A 112 0.37 -4.58 -3.64
C VAL A 112 1.01 -5.03 -4.94
N LYS A 113 2.15 -4.46 -5.32
CA LYS A 113 2.88 -4.86 -6.52
C LYS A 113 3.31 -6.33 -6.50
N ARG A 114 3.74 -6.81 -5.32
CA ARG A 114 4.14 -8.21 -5.15
C ARG A 114 2.96 -9.16 -5.39
N HIS A 115 1.75 -8.75 -5.07
CA HIS A 115 0.52 -9.49 -5.34
C HIS A 115 -0.07 -9.24 -6.74
N GLY A 116 0.71 -8.67 -7.66
CA GLY A 116 0.25 -8.40 -9.03
C GLY A 116 -0.68 -7.21 -9.16
N GLY A 117 -0.95 -6.47 -8.07
CA GLY A 117 -1.81 -5.30 -8.09
C GLY A 117 -1.13 -4.05 -8.67
N MET A 118 -1.93 -3.18 -9.26
CA MET A 118 -1.48 -1.87 -9.77
C MET A 118 -1.36 -0.86 -8.63
N VAL A 119 -0.40 0.05 -8.73
CA VAL A 119 -0.23 1.17 -7.79
C VAL A 119 -0.22 2.48 -8.55
N ILE A 120 -1.23 3.31 -8.26
CA ILE A 120 -1.46 4.61 -8.91
C ILE A 120 -1.13 5.73 -7.91
N GLY A 121 -0.37 6.71 -8.34
CA GLY A 121 -0.10 7.92 -7.54
C GLY A 121 -1.09 9.02 -7.87
N VAL A 122 -1.63 9.69 -6.86
CA VAL A 122 -2.55 10.81 -7.00
C VAL A 122 -2.07 11.96 -6.13
N ASP A 123 -1.93 13.16 -6.71
CA ASP A 123 -1.58 14.34 -5.93
C ASP A 123 -2.68 14.69 -4.95
N VAL A 124 -2.32 14.86 -3.68
CA VAL A 124 -3.25 15.12 -2.58
C VAL A 124 -2.82 16.33 -1.76
N ALA A 125 -3.80 16.99 -1.16
CA ALA A 125 -3.55 18.08 -0.23
C ALA A 125 -2.90 17.53 1.06
N HIS A 126 -2.02 18.35 1.64
CA HIS A 126 -1.37 18.02 2.90
C HIS A 126 -1.40 19.23 3.83
N ARG A 127 -1.96 19.07 5.01
CA ARG A 127 -2.09 20.11 6.02
C ARG A 127 -0.97 20.02 7.06
N PRO A 128 -0.58 21.11 7.70
CA PRO A 128 0.24 21.08 8.89
C PRO A 128 -0.45 20.25 9.97
N ARG A 129 0.33 19.56 10.79
CA ARG A 129 -0.23 18.80 11.93
C ARG A 129 -0.93 19.75 12.90
N LEU A 130 -2.21 19.51 13.14
CA LEU A 130 -3.04 20.36 13.99
C LEU A 130 -2.85 20.02 15.49
N ARG A 131 -2.53 18.78 15.84
CA ARG A 131 -2.43 18.32 17.23
C ARG A 131 -1.32 17.28 17.39
N GLY A 132 -0.71 17.28 18.58
CA GLY A 132 0.25 16.27 19.03
C GLY A 132 1.69 16.55 18.62
N THR A 133 2.61 16.28 19.56
CA THR A 133 4.05 16.21 19.32
C THR A 133 4.45 14.78 18.96
N SER A 134 5.46 14.62 18.13
CA SER A 134 5.99 13.29 17.83
C SER A 134 6.61 12.69 19.10
N LYS A 135 5.95 11.69 19.71
CA LYS A 135 6.39 11.02 20.95
C LYS A 135 7.63 10.14 20.77
N TYR A 136 8.04 9.88 19.53
CA TYR A 136 9.14 8.98 19.23
C TYR A 136 10.43 9.76 18.92
N ARG A 137 11.55 9.33 19.51
CA ARG A 137 12.88 9.81 19.14
C ARG A 137 13.19 9.41 17.71
N ILE A 138 13.94 10.23 16.98
CA ILE A 138 14.28 10.00 15.57
C ILE A 138 15.03 8.67 15.40
N LEU A 139 15.90 8.32 16.35
CA LEU A 139 16.67 7.08 16.35
C LEU A 139 15.78 5.83 16.48
N ASP A 140 14.77 5.84 17.36
CA ASP A 140 13.85 4.71 17.54
C ASP A 140 13.07 4.44 16.25
N ARG A 141 12.63 5.51 15.59
CA ARG A 141 11.93 5.41 14.29
C ARG A 141 12.83 4.88 13.18
N LEU A 142 14.11 5.22 13.22
CA LEU A 142 15.09 4.76 12.24
C LEU A 142 15.38 3.26 12.42
N LEU A 143 15.63 2.83 13.66
CA LEU A 143 15.91 1.42 13.97
C LEU A 143 14.72 0.51 13.63
N VAL A 144 13.51 0.92 14.05
CA VAL A 144 12.28 0.20 13.68
C VAL A 144 12.09 0.18 12.17
N GLY A 145 12.33 1.29 11.47
CA GLY A 145 12.22 1.36 10.03
C GLY A 145 13.21 0.44 9.29
N ILE A 146 14.44 0.33 9.78
CA ILE A 146 15.46 -0.58 9.23
C ILE A 146 15.04 -2.04 9.47
N SER A 147 14.63 -2.38 10.69
CA SER A 147 14.14 -3.72 11.02
C SER A 147 12.94 -4.12 10.16
N ASP A 148 11.96 -3.21 10.00
CA ASP A 148 10.80 -3.43 9.14
C ASP A 148 11.21 -3.69 7.68
N ILE A 149 12.21 -2.95 7.14
CA ILE A 149 12.71 -3.16 5.77
C ILE A 149 13.28 -4.56 5.61
N PHE A 150 14.11 -5.05 6.53
CA PHE A 150 14.64 -6.41 6.46
C PHE A 150 13.53 -7.46 6.54
N GLY A 151 12.56 -7.27 7.44
CA GLY A 151 11.39 -8.14 7.54
C GLY A 151 10.59 -8.20 6.24
N VAL A 152 10.36 -7.06 5.61
CA VAL A 152 9.63 -6.99 4.34
C VAL A 152 10.45 -7.60 3.19
N ILE A 153 11.75 -7.39 3.12
CA ILE A 153 12.62 -8.06 2.13
C ILE A 153 12.50 -9.58 2.27
N TRP A 154 12.61 -10.08 3.50
CA TRP A 154 12.46 -11.52 3.76
C TRP A 154 11.09 -12.03 3.31
N LEU A 155 10.02 -11.30 3.65
CA LEU A 155 8.65 -11.63 3.27
C LEU A 155 8.48 -11.65 1.75
N LEU A 156 8.95 -10.61 1.05
CA LEU A 156 8.83 -10.49 -0.41
C LEU A 156 9.59 -11.60 -1.16
N ARG A 157 10.69 -12.09 -0.60
CA ARG A 157 11.47 -13.19 -1.19
C ARG A 157 10.82 -14.56 -0.98
N ARG A 158 10.03 -14.73 0.09
CA ARG A 158 9.42 -16.00 0.48
C ARG A 158 7.94 -16.13 0.16
N ALA A 159 7.26 -15.04 -0.12
CA ALA A 159 5.85 -15.11 -0.52
C ALA A 159 5.72 -15.91 -1.83
N PRO A 160 4.82 -16.90 -1.89
CA PRO A 160 4.54 -17.61 -3.13
C PRO A 160 4.07 -16.61 -4.19
N ARG A 161 4.49 -16.80 -5.43
CA ARG A 161 3.90 -16.07 -6.56
C ARG A 161 2.50 -16.64 -6.74
N GLN A 162 1.50 -15.77 -6.83
CA GLN A 162 0.16 -16.21 -7.25
C GLN A 162 0.28 -16.67 -8.70
N GLY A 163 0.22 -17.99 -8.92
CA GLY A 163 0.02 -18.56 -10.24
C GLY A 163 -1.48 -18.61 -10.54
N GLU A 164 -1.86 -18.58 -11.80
CA GLU A 164 -3.22 -18.95 -12.20
C GLU A 164 -3.48 -20.39 -11.77
N VAL A 165 -4.47 -20.55 -10.90
CA VAL A 165 -4.98 -21.88 -10.56
C VAL A 165 -5.98 -22.26 -11.64
N THR A 166 -5.56 -23.08 -12.58
CA THR A 166 -6.49 -23.69 -13.56
C THR A 166 -7.04 -24.96 -12.90
N GLU A 167 -8.35 -25.00 -12.63
CA GLU A 167 -9.00 -26.25 -12.27
C GLU A 167 -8.86 -27.23 -13.44
N MET A 168 -8.13 -28.29 -13.22
CA MET A 168 -8.17 -29.45 -14.11
C MET A 168 -9.48 -30.17 -13.84
N THR A 169 -10.53 -29.82 -14.57
CA THR A 169 -11.75 -30.61 -14.64
C THR A 169 -11.35 -31.99 -15.17
N GLY A 170 -11.29 -32.97 -14.26
CA GLY A 170 -11.10 -34.35 -14.62
C GLY A 170 -12.21 -34.76 -15.58
N GLY A 171 -11.85 -35.03 -16.83
CA GLY A 171 -12.74 -35.60 -17.77
C GLY A 171 -13.27 -36.91 -17.22
N SER A 172 -14.55 -36.99 -16.91
CA SER A 172 -15.22 -38.24 -16.65
C SER A 172 -15.22 -39.00 -17.97
N ASP A 173 -14.23 -39.87 -18.14
CA ASP A 173 -14.26 -40.94 -19.13
C ASP A 173 -15.37 -41.92 -18.70
N GLY A 174 -16.59 -41.72 -19.25
CA GLY A 174 -17.75 -42.54 -19.09
C GLY A 174 -18.03 -43.28 -20.41
N GLY A 175 -17.10 -44.07 -20.83
CA GLY A 175 -17.33 -45.03 -21.87
C GLY A 175 -17.21 -46.44 -21.32
N ARG A 176 -18.35 -47.12 -21.19
CA ARG A 176 -18.46 -48.57 -21.52
C ARG A 176 -19.87 -49.07 -21.42
N THR A 177 -20.31 -49.46 -22.56
CA THR A 177 -21.16 -50.53 -23.06
C THR A 177 -22.62 -50.45 -22.78
#